data_c6f79b24502280fba5d2b01938c9c4ff
#
_entry.id   c6f79b24502280fba5d2b01938c9c4ff
#
_cell.length_a   1.000
_cell.length_b   1.000
_cell.length_c   1.000
_cell.angle_alpha   90.00
_cell.angle_beta   90.00
_cell.angle_gamma   90.00
#
_symmetry.space_group_name_H-M   'P 1'
#
loop_
_entity.id
_entity.type
_entity.pdbx_description
1 polymer ?
#
loop_
_entity_poly.entity_id
_entity_poly.type
_entity_poly.pdbx_seq_one_letter_code
_entity_poly.pdbx_strand_id
1 'polypeptide(L)'
;MSLDLMKEEGVPLEEQNFNWRDIVRMPTSKLDDDALTRVRVILMNGIESEALRFQHACARMNKDLQLALARVRRIEQHQQTTVNWLLPADLSPLETTIGFEQVAIEVTASVAQHEPDEYLAQVFRFGLLEDFDHMYRFSALMDRMTGADSNNILQSYTDILPGRPTSVEHRAPEDDLREPYERKTAEPISKLNANTIMAGEHQTHDYYMTIGPMFADPIARQLYAEIASIEEQHVTQYESIIDPNESWVEKWLLHEATEIYNYYSCLQYETNARVKSIWECFLDYELGHLHFVMDACKKFEKIDPAEFLPASLPEPIEYRSHREFVRKVLSQEVDLRARGKRFIHKDEEGPDSPSVRYRNQLNGSGSPSEIVAAGYRWKPGTELADDTPDVRQLQEHSAHLGG
;
A
#
# COMPACT_ATOMS: atom_id res chain seq x y z
N MET A 1 14.25 -4.57 -21.36
CA MET A 1 13.65 -3.59 -22.32
C MET A 1 12.51 -2.95 -21.58
N SER A 2 12.41 -1.64 -21.55
CA SER A 2 11.24 -0.97 -20.98
C SER A 2 10.03 -1.22 -21.89
N LEU A 3 8.87 -1.49 -21.31
CA LEU A 3 7.62 -1.72 -22.00
C LEU A 3 7.10 -0.38 -22.55
N ASP A 4 6.76 -0.33 -23.82
CA ASP A 4 6.25 0.86 -24.51
C ASP A 4 4.71 0.84 -24.52
N LEU A 5 4.09 1.62 -23.65
CA LEU A 5 2.62 1.66 -23.46
C LEU A 5 1.84 2.05 -24.72
N MET A 6 2.49 2.73 -25.66
CA MET A 6 1.83 3.21 -26.88
C MET A 6 1.91 2.20 -28.02
N LYS A 7 2.75 1.16 -27.91
CA LYS A 7 3.01 0.17 -28.97
C LYS A 7 2.58 -1.25 -28.61
N GLU A 8 2.63 -1.60 -27.33
CA GLU A 8 2.25 -2.94 -26.89
C GLU A 8 0.73 -3.01 -26.78
N GLU A 9 0.10 -3.68 -27.74
CA GLU A 9 -1.36 -3.69 -27.85
C GLU A 9 -2.06 -4.59 -26.81
N GLY A 10 -1.36 -5.58 -26.29
CA GLY A 10 -1.94 -6.59 -25.40
C GLY A 10 -3.07 -7.41 -26.03
N VAL A 11 -3.93 -8.01 -25.23
CA VAL A 11 -5.09 -8.78 -25.66
C VAL A 11 -6.32 -7.87 -25.70
N PRO A 12 -6.96 -7.68 -26.87
CA PRO A 12 -8.17 -6.84 -26.96
C PRO A 12 -9.26 -7.28 -25.97
N LEU A 13 -9.98 -6.34 -25.39
CA LEU A 13 -11.02 -6.60 -24.38
C LEU A 13 -12.05 -7.65 -24.81
N GLU A 14 -12.41 -7.69 -26.09
CA GLU A 14 -13.37 -8.64 -26.66
C GLU A 14 -12.85 -10.09 -26.74
N GLU A 15 -11.55 -10.28 -26.68
CA GLU A 15 -10.86 -11.58 -26.71
C GLU A 15 -10.55 -12.12 -25.31
N GLN A 16 -10.62 -11.26 -24.28
CA GLN A 16 -10.38 -11.62 -22.90
C GLN A 16 -11.54 -12.43 -22.34
N ASN A 17 -11.23 -13.57 -21.77
CA ASN A 17 -12.26 -14.45 -21.24
C ASN A 17 -11.73 -15.27 -20.06
N PHE A 18 -12.65 -15.70 -19.20
CA PHE A 18 -12.38 -16.53 -18.03
C PHE A 18 -13.41 -17.64 -17.92
N ASN A 19 -12.98 -18.77 -17.39
CA ASN A 19 -13.86 -19.80 -16.84
C ASN A 19 -13.55 -20.00 -15.34
N TRP A 20 -14.38 -20.72 -14.63
CA TRP A 20 -14.21 -20.90 -13.18
C TRP A 20 -12.88 -21.53 -12.75
N ARG A 21 -12.24 -22.34 -13.62
CA ARG A 21 -10.91 -22.90 -13.34
C ARG A 21 -9.79 -21.89 -13.57
N ASP A 22 -10.01 -20.92 -14.44
CA ASP A 22 -9.06 -19.85 -14.66
C ASP A 22 -9.11 -18.85 -13.51
N ILE A 23 -10.31 -18.56 -13.00
CA ILE A 23 -10.52 -17.62 -11.88
C ILE A 23 -10.02 -18.21 -10.57
N VAL A 24 -10.41 -19.48 -10.28
CA VAL A 24 -10.05 -20.14 -9.01
C VAL A 24 -8.81 -20.99 -9.21
N ARG A 25 -7.65 -20.39 -8.93
CA ARG A 25 -6.34 -21.05 -8.99
C ARG A 25 -5.98 -21.67 -7.64
N MET A 26 -5.01 -22.58 -7.67
CA MET A 26 -4.42 -23.10 -6.44
C MET A 26 -3.75 -21.96 -5.66
N PRO A 27 -4.00 -21.82 -4.35
CA PRO A 27 -3.35 -20.82 -3.53
C PRO A 27 -1.83 -21.02 -3.46
N THR A 28 -1.13 -19.97 -3.04
CA THR A 28 0.26 -20.07 -2.60
C THR A 28 0.32 -20.74 -1.22
N SER A 29 1.51 -21.11 -0.76
CA SER A 29 1.75 -21.73 0.54
C SER A 29 2.57 -20.80 1.43
N LYS A 30 2.18 -20.63 2.67
CA LYS A 30 2.96 -19.82 3.63
C LYS A 30 4.31 -20.46 3.99
N LEU A 31 4.47 -21.75 3.74
CA LEU A 31 5.66 -22.50 4.09
C LEU A 31 6.64 -22.65 2.92
N ASP A 32 6.11 -22.77 1.69
CA ASP A 32 6.89 -23.16 0.53
C ASP A 32 7.17 -21.98 -0.42
N ASP A 33 6.32 -20.95 -0.40
CA ASP A 33 6.45 -19.79 -1.29
C ASP A 33 7.16 -18.62 -0.59
N ASP A 34 7.87 -17.83 -1.40
CA ASP A 34 8.56 -16.62 -0.97
C ASP A 34 7.58 -15.58 -0.40
N ALA A 35 7.94 -14.94 0.71
CA ALA A 35 7.13 -13.88 1.31
C ALA A 35 6.89 -12.70 0.33
N LEU A 36 7.86 -12.41 -0.54
CA LEU A 36 7.68 -11.35 -1.54
C LEU A 36 6.70 -11.74 -2.66
N THR A 37 6.47 -13.03 -2.92
CA THR A 37 5.33 -13.47 -3.76
C THR A 37 4.00 -13.08 -3.11
N ARG A 38 3.85 -13.28 -1.80
CA ARG A 38 2.67 -12.84 -1.05
C ARG A 38 2.53 -11.31 -1.06
N VAL A 39 3.63 -10.57 -0.91
CA VAL A 39 3.62 -9.10 -1.02
C VAL A 39 3.04 -8.67 -2.37
N ARG A 40 3.48 -9.26 -3.47
CA ARG A 40 2.94 -8.97 -4.81
C ARG A 40 1.46 -9.33 -4.94
N VAL A 41 1.05 -10.49 -4.43
CA VAL A 41 -0.36 -10.92 -4.45
C VAL A 41 -1.26 -9.94 -3.67
N ILE A 42 -0.85 -9.55 -2.47
CA ILE A 42 -1.63 -8.60 -1.65
C ILE A 42 -1.69 -7.24 -2.35
N LEU A 43 -0.57 -6.71 -2.83
CA LEU A 43 -0.55 -5.43 -3.53
C LEU A 43 -1.49 -5.44 -4.74
N MET A 44 -1.36 -6.45 -5.60
CA MET A 44 -2.19 -6.52 -6.80
C MET A 44 -3.68 -6.66 -6.50
N ASN A 45 -4.06 -7.35 -5.41
CA ASN A 45 -5.46 -7.33 -4.97
C ASN A 45 -5.92 -5.91 -4.59
N GLY A 46 -5.06 -5.11 -3.97
CA GLY A 46 -5.34 -3.69 -3.67
C GLY A 46 -5.53 -2.86 -4.94
N ILE A 47 -4.63 -2.99 -5.90
CA ILE A 47 -4.68 -2.31 -7.19
C ILE A 47 -5.99 -2.61 -7.93
N GLU A 48 -6.33 -3.87 -8.09
CA GLU A 48 -7.57 -4.33 -8.72
C GLU A 48 -8.84 -3.85 -7.96
N SER A 49 -8.79 -3.88 -6.63
CA SER A 49 -9.92 -3.39 -5.81
C SER A 49 -10.15 -1.90 -6.00
N GLU A 50 -9.08 -1.11 -6.09
CA GLU A 50 -9.17 0.33 -6.29
C GLU A 50 -9.67 0.68 -7.70
N ALA A 51 -9.22 -0.03 -8.74
CA ALA A 51 -9.74 0.12 -10.09
C ALA A 51 -11.26 -0.11 -10.14
N LEU A 52 -11.75 -1.19 -9.52
CA LEU A 52 -13.19 -1.46 -9.42
C LEU A 52 -13.94 -0.33 -8.69
N ARG A 53 -13.39 0.16 -7.57
CA ARG A 53 -13.95 1.26 -6.78
C ARG A 53 -14.05 2.54 -7.58
N PHE A 54 -12.94 2.92 -8.24
CA PHE A 54 -12.89 4.07 -9.14
C PHE A 54 -13.92 3.95 -10.26
N GLN A 55 -13.97 2.82 -10.97
CA GLN A 55 -14.88 2.62 -12.10
C GLN A 55 -16.36 2.68 -11.69
N HIS A 56 -16.70 2.21 -10.48
CA HIS A 56 -18.05 2.40 -9.93
C HIS A 56 -18.36 3.86 -9.66
N ALA A 57 -17.42 4.63 -9.11
CA ALA A 57 -17.59 6.06 -8.87
C ALA A 57 -17.71 6.81 -10.20
N CYS A 58 -16.83 6.55 -11.16
CA CYS A 58 -16.85 7.14 -12.50
C CYS A 58 -18.18 6.86 -13.22
N ALA A 59 -18.67 5.63 -13.20
CA ALA A 59 -19.94 5.25 -13.86
C ALA A 59 -21.15 5.97 -13.25
N ARG A 60 -21.15 6.26 -11.96
CA ARG A 60 -22.22 7.05 -11.31
C ARG A 60 -22.25 8.50 -11.76
N MET A 61 -21.10 9.05 -12.14
CA MET A 61 -20.94 10.45 -12.52
C MET A 61 -20.98 10.67 -14.03
N ASN A 62 -20.78 9.63 -14.85
CA ASN A 62 -20.60 9.72 -16.30
C ASN A 62 -21.48 8.71 -17.05
N LYS A 63 -22.68 9.14 -17.42
CA LYS A 63 -23.68 8.27 -18.09
C LYS A 63 -23.15 7.63 -19.37
N ASP A 64 -22.42 8.39 -20.17
CA ASP A 64 -21.96 7.95 -21.50
C ASP A 64 -20.82 6.91 -21.42
N LEU A 65 -20.12 6.83 -20.27
CA LEU A 65 -19.06 5.87 -20.01
C LEU A 65 -19.55 4.56 -19.37
N GLN A 66 -20.79 4.49 -18.91
CA GLN A 66 -21.31 3.38 -18.09
C GLN A 66 -21.11 2.00 -18.74
N LEU A 67 -21.38 1.88 -20.04
CA LEU A 67 -21.22 0.59 -20.73
C LEU A 67 -19.73 0.22 -20.91
N ALA A 68 -18.89 1.19 -21.25
CA ALA A 68 -17.44 0.99 -21.40
C ALA A 68 -16.83 0.53 -20.07
N LEU A 69 -17.08 1.28 -18.99
CA LEU A 69 -16.66 0.93 -17.63
C LEU A 69 -17.17 -0.45 -17.18
N ALA A 70 -18.42 -0.81 -17.51
CA ALA A 70 -18.98 -2.10 -17.12
C ALA A 70 -18.32 -3.28 -17.85
N ARG A 71 -17.83 -3.08 -19.08
CA ARG A 71 -17.11 -4.10 -19.85
C ARG A 71 -15.74 -4.38 -19.24
N VAL A 72 -14.94 -3.35 -19.03
CA VAL A 72 -13.61 -3.46 -18.40
C VAL A 72 -13.74 -4.05 -17.00
N ARG A 73 -14.55 -3.44 -16.13
CA ARG A 73 -14.78 -3.89 -14.78
C ARG A 73 -15.21 -5.36 -14.64
N ARG A 74 -15.86 -5.92 -15.65
CA ARG A 74 -16.23 -7.34 -15.62
C ARG A 74 -15.02 -8.24 -15.69
N ILE A 75 -14.02 -7.87 -16.46
CA ILE A 75 -12.76 -8.62 -16.58
C ILE A 75 -11.91 -8.42 -15.33
N GLU A 76 -11.70 -7.18 -14.91
CA GLU A 76 -10.93 -6.84 -13.71
C GLU A 76 -11.48 -7.51 -12.44
N GLN A 77 -12.79 -7.63 -12.30
CA GLN A 77 -13.38 -8.36 -11.19
C GLN A 77 -12.96 -9.84 -11.18
N HIS A 78 -12.76 -10.45 -12.34
CA HIS A 78 -12.23 -11.81 -12.43
C HIS A 78 -10.74 -11.86 -12.15
N GLN A 79 -9.96 -10.88 -12.60
CA GLN A 79 -8.54 -10.73 -12.26
C GLN A 79 -8.37 -10.54 -10.76
N GLN A 80 -9.11 -9.62 -10.15
CA GLN A 80 -9.12 -9.41 -8.70
C GLN A 80 -9.42 -10.70 -7.94
N THR A 81 -10.45 -11.44 -8.35
CA THR A 81 -10.77 -12.72 -7.71
C THR A 81 -9.61 -13.70 -7.82
N THR A 82 -9.01 -13.81 -9.01
CA THR A 82 -7.89 -14.72 -9.24
C THR A 82 -6.71 -14.35 -8.35
N VAL A 83 -6.34 -13.07 -8.31
CA VAL A 83 -5.21 -12.57 -7.52
C VAL A 83 -5.45 -12.77 -6.03
N ASN A 84 -6.59 -12.32 -5.51
CA ASN A 84 -6.91 -12.43 -4.09
C ASN A 84 -6.94 -13.89 -3.60
N TRP A 85 -7.41 -14.79 -4.45
CA TRP A 85 -7.51 -16.22 -4.10
C TRP A 85 -6.21 -17.00 -4.26
N LEU A 86 -5.11 -16.32 -4.64
CA LEU A 86 -3.75 -16.86 -4.56
C LEU A 86 -3.17 -16.79 -3.13
N LEU A 87 -3.77 -16.01 -2.23
CA LEU A 87 -3.33 -15.94 -0.84
C LEU A 87 -3.32 -17.35 -0.20
N PRO A 88 -2.33 -17.65 0.65
CA PRO A 88 -2.26 -18.92 1.33
C PRO A 88 -3.54 -19.21 2.16
N ALA A 89 -4.18 -20.34 1.88
CA ALA A 89 -5.41 -20.73 2.55
C ALA A 89 -5.19 -21.13 4.03
N ASP A 90 -3.96 -21.32 4.44
CA ASP A 90 -3.54 -21.74 5.78
C ASP A 90 -3.02 -20.57 6.66
N LEU A 91 -3.13 -19.33 6.20
CA LEU A 91 -2.87 -18.15 7.02
C LEU A 91 -4.04 -17.90 7.99
N SER A 92 -3.71 -17.66 9.25
CA SER A 92 -4.66 -17.06 10.18
C SER A 92 -4.90 -15.59 9.83
N PRO A 93 -6.01 -14.97 10.29
CA PRO A 93 -6.27 -13.55 10.06
C PRO A 93 -5.11 -12.64 10.50
N LEU A 94 -4.48 -12.94 11.63
CA LEU A 94 -3.36 -12.13 12.14
C LEU A 94 -2.08 -12.35 11.32
N GLU A 95 -1.80 -13.56 10.84
CA GLU A 95 -0.70 -13.80 9.92
C GLU A 95 -0.90 -13.06 8.58
N THR A 96 -2.14 -13.00 8.12
CA THR A 96 -2.49 -12.20 6.93
C THR A 96 -2.25 -10.72 7.19
N THR A 97 -2.61 -10.18 8.36
CA THR A 97 -2.32 -8.80 8.78
C THR A 97 -0.82 -8.50 8.71
N ILE A 98 0.04 -9.39 9.21
CA ILE A 98 1.50 -9.25 9.08
C ILE A 98 1.93 -9.17 7.61
N GLY A 99 1.26 -9.90 6.73
CA GLY A 99 1.48 -9.81 5.28
C GLY A 99 1.07 -8.47 4.69
N PHE A 100 -0.02 -7.86 5.16
CA PHE A 100 -0.46 -6.52 4.73
C PHE A 100 0.53 -5.44 5.15
N GLU A 101 0.98 -5.46 6.41
CA GLU A 101 2.02 -4.53 6.87
C GLU A 101 3.33 -4.70 6.10
N GLN A 102 3.69 -5.93 5.72
CA GLN A 102 4.87 -6.14 4.89
C GLN A 102 4.74 -5.47 3.51
N VAL A 103 3.54 -5.47 2.92
CA VAL A 103 3.27 -4.74 1.67
C VAL A 103 3.44 -3.25 1.89
N ALA A 104 2.78 -2.69 2.89
CA ALA A 104 2.86 -1.26 3.22
C ALA A 104 4.31 -0.81 3.39
N ILE A 105 5.13 -1.57 4.11
CA ILE A 105 6.54 -1.23 4.35
C ILE A 105 7.40 -1.38 3.10
N GLU A 106 7.42 -2.56 2.47
CA GLU A 106 8.38 -2.84 1.39
C GLU A 106 8.05 -2.09 0.10
N VAL A 107 6.77 -1.94 -0.24
CA VAL A 107 6.34 -1.21 -1.44
C VAL A 107 6.53 0.29 -1.24
N THR A 108 6.09 0.85 -0.11
CA THR A 108 6.26 2.28 0.18
C THR A 108 7.74 2.65 0.31
N ALA A 109 8.58 1.77 0.88
CA ALA A 109 10.03 1.98 0.91
C ALA A 109 10.65 2.02 -0.50
N SER A 110 10.23 1.11 -1.40
CA SER A 110 10.68 1.13 -2.80
C SER A 110 10.24 2.42 -3.49
N VAL A 111 8.98 2.79 -3.38
CA VAL A 111 8.41 4.02 -3.97
C VAL A 111 9.13 5.26 -3.43
N ALA A 112 9.22 5.42 -2.11
CA ALA A 112 9.82 6.60 -1.48
C ALA A 112 11.31 6.78 -1.83
N GLN A 113 12.02 5.68 -2.10
CA GLN A 113 13.43 5.71 -2.46
C GLN A 113 13.68 6.22 -3.87
N HIS A 114 12.72 6.00 -4.78
CA HIS A 114 12.84 6.32 -6.20
C HIS A 114 11.94 7.46 -6.67
N GLU A 115 11.12 8.03 -5.78
CA GLU A 115 10.24 9.15 -6.09
C GLU A 115 11.06 10.41 -6.44
N PRO A 116 10.88 10.98 -7.65
CA PRO A 116 11.66 12.15 -8.08
C PRO A 116 11.19 13.47 -7.45
N ASP A 117 9.94 13.57 -7.01
CA ASP A 117 9.43 14.74 -6.30
C ASP A 117 9.78 14.64 -4.81
N GLU A 118 10.62 15.53 -4.33
CA GLU A 118 11.11 15.58 -2.95
C GLU A 118 9.98 15.68 -1.91
N TYR A 119 8.91 16.42 -2.22
CA TYR A 119 7.77 16.54 -1.32
C TYR A 119 6.97 15.26 -1.26
N LEU A 120 6.67 14.62 -2.39
CA LEU A 120 6.00 13.34 -2.44
C LEU A 120 6.85 12.23 -1.79
N ALA A 121 8.16 12.22 -2.05
CA ALA A 121 9.09 11.31 -1.38
C ALA A 121 9.01 11.45 0.15
N GLN A 122 8.91 12.70 0.66
CA GLN A 122 8.72 12.97 2.08
C GLN A 122 7.36 12.47 2.59
N VAL A 123 6.29 12.63 1.80
CA VAL A 123 4.95 12.11 2.14
C VAL A 123 4.99 10.59 2.28
N PHE A 124 5.61 9.90 1.33
CA PHE A 124 5.75 8.43 1.40
C PHE A 124 6.61 7.97 2.59
N ARG A 125 7.74 8.62 2.86
CA ARG A 125 8.57 8.30 4.04
C ARG A 125 7.83 8.54 5.35
N PHE A 126 6.94 9.53 5.37
CA PHE A 126 6.16 9.84 6.57
C PHE A 126 5.18 8.71 6.92
N GLY A 127 4.38 8.23 5.96
CA GLY A 127 3.49 7.07 6.15
C GLY A 127 4.26 5.78 6.43
N LEU A 128 5.34 5.52 5.67
CA LEU A 128 6.20 4.36 5.88
C LEU A 128 6.58 4.13 7.35
N LEU A 129 6.84 5.19 8.12
CA LEU A 129 7.22 5.05 9.53
C LEU A 129 6.02 4.80 10.46
N GLU A 130 4.80 5.09 10.00
CA GLU A 130 3.56 4.73 10.67
C GLU A 130 3.27 3.24 10.45
N ASP A 131 3.27 2.76 9.21
CA ASP A 131 3.13 1.34 8.88
C ASP A 131 4.20 0.48 9.56
N PHE A 132 5.41 0.99 9.66
CA PHE A 132 6.50 0.31 10.34
C PHE A 132 6.23 0.11 11.84
N ASP A 133 5.56 1.05 12.50
CA ASP A 133 5.09 0.88 13.89
C ASP A 133 3.90 -0.08 13.97
N HIS A 134 2.98 -0.03 12.99
CA HIS A 134 1.85 -0.96 12.90
C HIS A 134 2.34 -2.42 12.84
N MET A 135 3.35 -2.72 12.01
CA MET A 135 4.02 -4.02 11.97
C MET A 135 4.51 -4.44 13.36
N TYR A 136 5.14 -3.56 14.10
CA TYR A 136 5.63 -3.83 15.44
C TYR A 136 4.47 -4.13 16.43
N ARG A 137 3.37 -3.37 16.36
CA ARG A 137 2.19 -3.54 17.22
C ARG A 137 1.44 -4.84 16.92
N PHE A 138 1.22 -5.16 15.65
CA PHE A 138 0.61 -6.44 15.26
C PHE A 138 1.51 -7.63 15.56
N SER A 139 2.83 -7.49 15.47
CA SER A 139 3.77 -8.51 15.91
C SER A 139 3.69 -8.75 17.42
N ALA A 140 3.55 -7.69 18.21
CA ALA A 140 3.32 -7.80 19.65
C ALA A 140 1.98 -8.48 19.96
N LEU A 141 0.93 -8.18 19.19
CA LEU A 141 -0.37 -8.87 19.31
C LEU A 141 -0.25 -10.34 18.97
N MET A 142 0.50 -10.69 17.92
CA MET A 142 0.71 -12.09 17.52
C MET A 142 1.44 -12.89 18.59
N ASP A 143 2.52 -12.34 19.16
CA ASP A 143 3.23 -12.94 20.29
C ASP A 143 2.29 -13.13 21.49
N ARG A 144 1.54 -12.11 21.86
CA ARG A 144 0.57 -12.13 22.97
C ARG A 144 -0.50 -13.21 22.80
N MET A 145 -1.05 -13.36 21.59
CA MET A 145 -2.20 -14.25 21.34
C MET A 145 -1.82 -15.70 21.09
N THR A 146 -0.67 -15.90 20.43
CA THR A 146 -0.29 -17.23 19.91
C THR A 146 1.11 -17.66 20.33
N GLY A 147 1.94 -16.76 20.83
CA GLY A 147 3.36 -17.01 21.10
C GLY A 147 4.20 -17.21 19.83
N ALA A 148 3.64 -16.88 18.66
CA ALA A 148 4.32 -17.03 17.37
C ALA A 148 5.12 -15.79 17.01
N ASP A 149 6.25 -15.97 16.33
CA ASP A 149 7.10 -14.91 15.81
C ASP A 149 6.63 -14.52 14.40
N SER A 150 6.31 -13.24 14.20
CA SER A 150 5.92 -12.70 12.90
C SER A 150 7.00 -12.88 11.83
N ASN A 151 8.27 -13.05 12.22
CA ASN A 151 9.35 -13.34 11.28
C ASN A 151 9.14 -14.64 10.48
N ASN A 152 8.34 -15.58 11.02
CA ASN A 152 7.94 -16.77 10.26
C ASN A 152 7.12 -16.43 9.01
N ILE A 153 6.41 -15.30 9.03
CA ILE A 153 5.66 -14.77 7.88
C ILE A 153 6.54 -13.85 7.03
N LEU A 154 7.34 -13.00 7.67
CA LEU A 154 8.18 -12.01 7.00
C LEU A 154 9.41 -12.60 6.31
N GLN A 155 9.83 -13.81 6.68
CA GLN A 155 11.01 -14.52 6.14
C GLN A 155 12.28 -13.64 6.15
N SER A 156 12.47 -12.86 7.20
CA SER A 156 13.63 -11.99 7.38
C SER A 156 13.81 -10.85 6.35
N TYR A 157 12.78 -10.57 5.55
CA TYR A 157 12.85 -9.43 4.61
C TYR A 157 12.63 -8.09 5.29
N THR A 158 11.80 -8.04 6.34
CA THR A 158 11.37 -6.81 7.03
C THR A 158 11.74 -6.89 8.50
N ASP A 159 12.27 -5.80 9.05
CA ASP A 159 12.55 -5.71 10.50
C ASP A 159 11.26 -5.51 11.32
N ILE A 160 11.28 -5.98 12.56
CA ILE A 160 10.19 -5.76 13.53
C ILE A 160 10.72 -4.83 14.64
N LEU A 161 10.68 -3.54 14.36
CA LEU A 161 11.15 -2.49 15.27
C LEU A 161 10.06 -1.42 15.44
N PRO A 162 10.00 -0.70 16.56
CA PRO A 162 9.11 0.44 16.70
C PRO A 162 9.40 1.52 15.66
N GLY A 163 8.34 2.00 15.02
CA GLY A 163 8.36 3.14 14.11
C GLY A 163 8.03 4.46 14.81
N ARG A 164 7.27 5.34 14.15
CA ARG A 164 6.60 6.44 14.84
C ARG A 164 5.49 5.82 15.69
N PRO A 165 5.46 6.08 17.00
CA PRO A 165 4.51 5.37 17.85
C PRO A 165 3.05 5.57 17.43
N THR A 166 2.31 4.49 17.21
CA THR A 166 0.91 4.50 16.79
C THR A 166 0.05 5.46 17.65
N SER A 167 0.33 5.53 18.95
CA SER A 167 -0.38 6.42 19.86
C SER A 167 -0.23 7.92 19.54
N VAL A 168 0.75 8.33 18.74
CA VAL A 168 0.99 9.73 18.35
C VAL A 168 0.67 10.01 16.88
N GLU A 169 0.17 9.03 16.13
CA GLU A 169 -0.12 9.15 14.70
C GLU A 169 -1.50 9.76 14.43
N HIS A 170 -2.43 9.62 15.37
CA HIS A 170 -3.76 10.21 15.22
C HIS A 170 -3.70 11.73 15.03
N ARG A 171 -4.28 12.22 13.95
CA ARG A 171 -4.24 13.62 13.51
C ARG A 171 -5.63 14.23 13.40
N ALA A 172 -5.72 15.53 13.52
CA ALA A 172 -6.88 16.27 13.09
C ALA A 172 -6.96 16.29 11.56
N PRO A 173 -8.17 16.32 10.94
CA PRO A 173 -8.33 16.17 9.49
C PRO A 173 -7.51 17.16 8.65
N GLU A 174 -7.30 18.37 9.14
CA GLU A 174 -6.46 19.38 8.47
C GLU A 174 -4.99 18.98 8.39
N ASP A 175 -4.52 18.09 9.26
CA ASP A 175 -3.15 17.59 9.31
C ASP A 175 -2.97 16.29 8.49
N ASP A 176 -4.05 15.72 7.93
CA ASP A 176 -3.99 14.59 7.00
C ASP A 176 -3.76 15.04 5.55
N LEU A 177 -4.20 16.23 5.20
CA LEU A 177 -4.13 16.73 3.84
C LEU A 177 -2.69 17.09 3.41
N ARG A 178 -2.39 16.86 2.14
CA ARG A 178 -1.10 17.17 1.52
C ARG A 178 -1.27 18.06 0.29
N GLU A 179 -0.15 18.61 -0.24
CA GLU A 179 -0.20 19.33 -1.51
C GLU A 179 -0.33 18.35 -2.66
N PRO A 180 -1.30 18.55 -3.56
CA PRO A 180 -1.41 17.72 -4.74
C PRO A 180 -0.26 17.99 -5.73
N TYR A 181 0.14 16.95 -6.47
CA TYR A 181 1.00 17.17 -7.62
C TYR A 181 0.25 17.97 -8.70
N GLU A 182 1.00 18.67 -9.56
CA GLU A 182 0.42 19.38 -10.70
C GLU A 182 0.32 18.43 -11.90
N ARG A 183 -0.89 18.11 -12.35
CA ARG A 183 -1.19 17.10 -13.38
C ARG A 183 -0.42 17.26 -14.70
N LYS A 184 -0.04 18.50 -15.07
CA LYS A 184 0.63 18.79 -16.34
C LYS A 184 2.14 18.70 -16.28
N THR A 185 2.71 18.85 -15.08
CA THR A 185 4.16 18.95 -14.89
C THR A 185 4.75 17.85 -14.02
N ALA A 186 3.90 17.15 -13.27
CA ALA A 186 4.34 16.00 -12.47
C ALA A 186 4.91 14.89 -13.37
N GLU A 187 6.01 14.30 -12.91
CA GLU A 187 6.57 13.13 -13.57
C GLU A 187 5.55 11.99 -13.60
N PRO A 188 5.43 11.24 -14.72
CA PRO A 188 4.47 10.14 -14.80
C PRO A 188 4.62 9.13 -13.67
N ILE A 189 5.84 8.83 -13.23
CA ILE A 189 6.09 7.91 -12.12
C ILE A 189 5.46 8.38 -10.81
N SER A 190 5.47 9.68 -10.52
CA SER A 190 4.86 10.24 -9.31
C SER A 190 3.36 9.99 -9.27
N LYS A 191 2.68 10.06 -10.41
CA LYS A 191 1.25 9.76 -10.53
C LYS A 191 0.96 8.28 -10.31
N LEU A 192 1.78 7.39 -10.89
CA LEU A 192 1.66 5.93 -10.70
C LEU A 192 1.95 5.54 -9.26
N ASN A 193 2.96 6.16 -8.64
CA ASN A 193 3.30 5.95 -7.23
C ASN A 193 2.15 6.35 -6.30
N ALA A 194 1.56 7.54 -6.51
CA ALA A 194 0.43 8.03 -5.71
C ALA A 194 -0.76 7.05 -5.76
N ASN A 195 -1.15 6.61 -6.96
CA ASN A 195 -2.24 5.64 -7.13
C ASN A 195 -1.90 4.26 -6.53
N THR A 196 -0.65 3.81 -6.66
CA THR A 196 -0.20 2.52 -6.12
C THR A 196 -0.31 2.50 -4.59
N ILE A 197 0.23 3.51 -3.92
CA ILE A 197 0.21 3.55 -2.45
C ILE A 197 -1.23 3.77 -1.94
N MET A 198 -1.99 4.68 -2.54
CA MET A 198 -3.41 4.87 -2.19
C MET A 198 -4.21 3.56 -2.27
N ALA A 199 -4.02 2.76 -3.32
CA ALA A 199 -4.69 1.47 -3.47
C ALA A 199 -4.29 0.47 -2.38
N GLY A 200 -3.01 0.46 -1.99
CA GLY A 200 -2.52 -0.34 -0.87
C GLY A 200 -3.20 0.01 0.45
N GLU A 201 -3.26 1.30 0.77
CA GLU A 201 -3.86 1.80 2.02
C GLU A 201 -5.37 1.56 2.09
N HIS A 202 -6.09 1.83 1.01
CA HIS A 202 -7.53 1.52 0.92
C HIS A 202 -7.83 0.06 1.24
N GLN A 203 -7.08 -0.85 0.66
CA GLN A 203 -7.24 -2.29 0.88
C GLN A 203 -6.91 -2.65 2.33
N THR A 204 -5.86 -2.08 2.90
CA THR A 204 -5.40 -2.32 4.28
C THR A 204 -6.47 -1.86 5.27
N HIS A 205 -6.99 -0.65 5.11
CA HIS A 205 -8.12 -0.13 5.89
C HIS A 205 -9.32 -1.09 5.84
N ASP A 206 -9.79 -1.46 4.65
CA ASP A 206 -10.95 -2.33 4.47
C ASP A 206 -10.73 -3.72 5.11
N TYR A 207 -9.52 -4.24 5.01
CA TYR A 207 -9.16 -5.49 5.62
C TYR A 207 -9.25 -5.41 7.15
N TYR A 208 -8.68 -4.37 7.78
CA TYR A 208 -8.71 -4.22 9.24
C TYR A 208 -10.11 -3.98 9.76
N MET A 209 -10.93 -3.22 9.06
CA MET A 209 -12.34 -3.02 9.38
C MET A 209 -13.16 -4.32 9.29
N THR A 210 -12.78 -5.23 8.41
CA THR A 210 -13.45 -6.54 8.24
C THR A 210 -12.97 -7.57 9.25
N ILE A 211 -11.67 -7.61 9.54
CA ILE A 211 -11.05 -8.66 10.37
C ILE A 211 -11.10 -8.33 11.86
N GLY A 212 -10.93 -7.07 12.25
CA GLY A 212 -10.95 -6.66 13.66
C GLY A 212 -12.16 -7.16 14.44
N PRO A 213 -13.39 -7.11 13.91
CA PRO A 213 -14.57 -7.63 14.58
C PRO A 213 -14.57 -9.16 14.82
N MET A 214 -13.73 -9.91 14.12
CA MET A 214 -13.67 -11.39 14.26
C MET A 214 -12.93 -11.84 15.52
N PHE A 215 -12.13 -10.97 16.15
CA PHE A 215 -11.46 -11.31 17.40
C PHE A 215 -12.40 -11.22 18.60
N ALA A 216 -12.30 -12.19 19.50
CA ALA A 216 -13.00 -12.13 20.79
C ALA A 216 -12.23 -11.33 21.85
N ASP A 217 -10.90 -11.26 21.74
CA ASP A 217 -10.04 -10.50 22.64
C ASP A 217 -10.31 -9.00 22.51
N PRO A 218 -10.66 -8.29 23.60
CA PRO A 218 -11.01 -6.88 23.53
C PRO A 218 -9.81 -5.99 23.15
N ILE A 219 -8.59 -6.37 23.52
CA ILE A 219 -7.38 -5.59 23.18
C ILE A 219 -7.07 -5.74 21.69
N ALA A 220 -7.18 -6.96 21.14
CA ALA A 220 -7.04 -7.16 19.69
C ALA A 220 -8.05 -6.29 18.91
N ARG A 221 -9.32 -6.30 19.30
CA ARG A 221 -10.38 -5.47 18.68
C ARG A 221 -10.05 -3.98 18.73
N GLN A 222 -9.54 -3.51 19.87
CA GLN A 222 -9.18 -2.10 20.05
C GLN A 222 -7.96 -1.73 19.19
N LEU A 223 -6.94 -2.59 19.10
CA LEU A 223 -5.77 -2.35 18.27
C LEU A 223 -6.16 -2.26 16.79
N TYR A 224 -6.97 -3.20 16.29
CA TYR A 224 -7.45 -3.12 14.90
C TYR A 224 -8.26 -1.83 14.65
N ALA A 225 -9.07 -1.38 15.58
CA ALA A 225 -9.83 -0.14 15.45
C ALA A 225 -8.92 1.09 15.50
N GLU A 226 -7.90 1.11 16.35
CA GLU A 226 -6.90 2.18 16.43
C GLU A 226 -6.13 2.30 15.11
N ILE A 227 -5.55 1.20 14.62
CA ILE A 227 -4.75 1.20 13.39
C ILE A 227 -5.64 1.45 12.16
N ALA A 228 -6.82 0.83 12.05
CA ALA A 228 -7.73 1.11 10.94
C ALA A 228 -8.12 2.60 10.85
N SER A 229 -8.20 3.31 11.98
CA SER A 229 -8.42 4.77 11.99
C SER A 229 -7.22 5.55 11.43
N ILE A 230 -6.01 5.01 11.57
CA ILE A 230 -4.80 5.61 10.99
C ILE A 230 -4.72 5.28 9.50
N GLU A 231 -5.07 4.06 9.08
CA GLU A 231 -5.15 3.72 7.66
C GLU A 231 -6.16 4.61 6.90
N GLU A 232 -7.26 5.02 7.55
CA GLU A 232 -8.18 6.02 6.96
C GLU A 232 -7.49 7.39 6.80
N GLN A 233 -6.62 7.78 7.74
CA GLN A 233 -5.80 8.97 7.59
C GLN A 233 -4.80 8.83 6.44
N HIS A 234 -4.21 7.65 6.24
CA HIS A 234 -3.34 7.34 5.10
C HIS A 234 -4.08 7.46 3.77
N VAL A 235 -5.28 6.89 3.67
CA VAL A 235 -6.13 7.05 2.48
C VAL A 235 -6.38 8.53 2.18
N THR A 236 -6.80 9.30 3.18
CA THR A 236 -7.00 10.75 3.05
C THR A 236 -5.73 11.46 2.61
N GLN A 237 -4.58 11.11 3.19
CA GLN A 237 -3.27 11.66 2.83
C GLN A 237 -2.93 11.41 1.36
N TYR A 238 -3.04 10.16 0.91
CA TYR A 238 -2.64 9.77 -0.45
C TYR A 238 -3.67 10.16 -1.52
N GLU A 239 -4.95 10.20 -1.20
CA GLU A 239 -5.94 10.81 -2.10
C GLU A 239 -5.65 12.31 -2.32
N SER A 240 -5.24 13.02 -1.27
CA SER A 240 -5.02 14.46 -1.33
C SER A 240 -3.80 14.89 -2.15
N ILE A 241 -2.83 13.98 -2.42
CA ILE A 241 -1.70 14.29 -3.32
C ILE A 241 -2.03 14.14 -4.80
N ILE A 242 -3.18 13.57 -5.15
CA ILE A 242 -3.65 13.45 -6.53
C ILE A 242 -4.27 14.77 -6.97
N ASP A 243 -3.94 15.24 -8.19
CA ASP A 243 -4.49 16.51 -8.70
C ASP A 243 -6.00 16.43 -8.85
N PRO A 244 -6.79 17.23 -8.13
CA PRO A 244 -8.25 17.21 -8.20
C PRO A 244 -8.82 17.68 -9.54
N ASN A 245 -7.99 18.30 -10.40
CA ASN A 245 -8.40 18.80 -11.72
C ASN A 245 -8.26 17.76 -12.83
N GLU A 246 -7.77 16.57 -12.54
CA GLU A 246 -7.83 15.46 -13.49
C GLU A 246 -9.27 15.10 -13.82
N SER A 247 -9.58 14.97 -15.11
CA SER A 247 -10.90 14.53 -15.55
C SER A 247 -11.14 13.05 -15.22
N TRP A 248 -12.39 12.60 -15.28
CA TRP A 248 -12.73 11.19 -15.05
C TRP A 248 -12.05 10.24 -16.03
N VAL A 249 -11.83 10.66 -17.27
CA VAL A 249 -11.17 9.85 -18.28
C VAL A 249 -9.64 9.85 -18.08
N GLU A 250 -9.05 10.99 -17.68
CA GLU A 250 -7.64 11.04 -17.27
C GLU A 250 -7.37 10.11 -16.09
N LYS A 251 -8.22 10.17 -15.05
CA LYS A 251 -8.11 9.27 -13.89
C LYS A 251 -8.23 7.80 -14.29
N TRP A 252 -9.17 7.49 -15.18
CA TRP A 252 -9.31 6.12 -15.69
C TRP A 252 -8.06 5.66 -16.44
N LEU A 253 -7.52 6.50 -17.31
CA LEU A 253 -6.27 6.22 -18.03
C LEU A 253 -5.07 5.99 -17.07
N LEU A 254 -5.00 6.77 -15.98
CA LEU A 254 -3.97 6.60 -14.96
C LEU A 254 -4.15 5.31 -14.12
N HIS A 255 -5.40 4.89 -13.86
CA HIS A 255 -5.67 3.61 -13.21
C HIS A 255 -5.14 2.44 -14.06
N GLU A 256 -5.51 2.36 -15.34
CA GLU A 256 -5.02 1.33 -16.25
C GLU A 256 -3.48 1.32 -16.33
N ALA A 257 -2.87 2.50 -16.43
CA ALA A 257 -1.41 2.61 -16.44
C ALA A 257 -0.78 2.15 -15.11
N THR A 258 -1.45 2.37 -14.00
CA THR A 258 -1.01 1.92 -12.66
C THR A 258 -1.09 0.39 -12.56
N GLU A 259 -2.15 -0.23 -13.08
CA GLU A 259 -2.29 -1.68 -13.14
C GLU A 259 -1.19 -2.31 -13.99
N ILE A 260 -0.94 -1.79 -15.18
CA ILE A 260 0.15 -2.23 -16.05
C ILE A 260 1.51 -2.09 -15.35
N TYR A 261 1.78 -0.94 -14.72
CA TYR A 261 3.04 -0.70 -14.03
C TYR A 261 3.26 -1.71 -12.89
N ASN A 262 2.22 -2.01 -12.12
CA ASN A 262 2.30 -2.94 -11.02
C ASN A 262 2.42 -4.39 -11.51
N TYR A 263 1.66 -4.85 -12.51
CA TYR A 263 1.84 -6.17 -13.11
C TYR A 263 3.21 -6.33 -13.75
N TYR A 264 3.69 -5.31 -14.47
CA TYR A 264 5.05 -5.30 -15.02
C TYR A 264 6.10 -5.46 -13.91
N SER A 265 5.96 -4.68 -12.83
CA SER A 265 6.86 -4.75 -11.69
C SER A 265 6.83 -6.14 -11.01
N CYS A 266 5.66 -6.70 -10.80
CA CYS A 266 5.49 -8.05 -10.27
C CYS A 266 6.19 -9.09 -11.17
N LEU A 267 5.99 -9.00 -12.47
CA LEU A 267 6.56 -9.92 -13.45
C LEU A 267 8.10 -9.94 -13.44
N GLN A 268 8.74 -8.77 -13.25
CA GLN A 268 10.21 -8.67 -13.21
C GLN A 268 10.83 -9.42 -12.04
N TYR A 269 10.14 -9.50 -10.90
CA TYR A 269 10.67 -10.05 -9.66
C TYR A 269 10.04 -11.40 -9.24
N GLU A 270 9.02 -11.88 -9.95
CA GLU A 270 8.33 -13.12 -9.56
C GLU A 270 9.19 -14.36 -9.80
N THR A 271 9.37 -15.14 -8.76
CA THR A 271 10.17 -16.40 -8.77
C THR A 271 9.29 -17.64 -8.86
N ASN A 272 8.02 -17.57 -8.44
CA ASN A 272 7.08 -18.67 -8.58
C ASN A 272 6.55 -18.72 -10.03
N ALA A 273 6.98 -19.72 -10.81
CA ALA A 273 6.64 -19.83 -12.23
C ALA A 273 5.13 -19.85 -12.52
N ARG A 274 4.32 -20.42 -11.62
CA ARG A 274 2.86 -20.47 -11.76
C ARG A 274 2.24 -19.09 -11.56
N VAL A 275 2.69 -18.35 -10.55
CA VAL A 275 2.22 -16.99 -10.27
C VAL A 275 2.72 -16.04 -11.37
N LYS A 276 3.96 -16.20 -11.81
CA LYS A 276 4.53 -15.43 -12.91
C LYS A 276 3.71 -15.52 -14.20
N SER A 277 3.21 -16.71 -14.54
CA SER A 277 2.34 -16.87 -15.73
C SER A 277 0.99 -16.16 -15.60
N ILE A 278 0.52 -15.91 -14.37
CA ILE A 278 -0.68 -15.11 -14.12
C ILE A 278 -0.35 -13.63 -14.36
N TRP A 279 0.79 -13.14 -13.84
CA TRP A 279 1.24 -11.76 -14.06
C TRP A 279 1.44 -11.46 -15.56
N GLU A 280 2.02 -12.40 -16.32
CA GLU A 280 2.16 -12.27 -17.78
C GLU A 280 0.79 -12.14 -18.48
N CYS A 281 -0.15 -13.01 -18.14
CA CYS A 281 -1.49 -12.99 -18.73
C CYS A 281 -2.25 -11.69 -18.40
N PHE A 282 -2.17 -11.24 -17.13
CA PHE A 282 -2.92 -10.06 -16.71
C PHE A 282 -2.26 -8.76 -17.20
N LEU A 283 -0.95 -8.71 -17.30
CA LEU A 283 -0.27 -7.60 -17.97
C LEU A 283 -0.76 -7.44 -19.43
N ASP A 284 -0.89 -8.53 -20.18
CA ASP A 284 -1.41 -8.49 -21.53
C ASP A 284 -2.89 -8.06 -21.58
N TYR A 285 -3.68 -8.39 -20.54
CA TYR A 285 -5.07 -7.95 -20.44
C TYR A 285 -5.16 -6.45 -20.14
N GLU A 286 -4.34 -5.95 -19.21
CA GLU A 286 -4.32 -4.52 -18.87
C GLU A 286 -3.82 -3.65 -20.03
N LEU A 287 -2.87 -4.12 -20.82
CA LEU A 287 -2.50 -3.43 -22.06
C LEU A 287 -3.69 -3.29 -23.01
N GLY A 288 -4.52 -4.33 -23.15
CA GLY A 288 -5.76 -4.27 -23.91
C GLY A 288 -6.79 -3.29 -23.32
N HIS A 289 -6.92 -3.24 -21.97
CA HIS A 289 -7.76 -2.25 -21.29
C HIS A 289 -7.28 -0.83 -21.55
N LEU A 290 -5.96 -0.58 -21.39
CA LEU A 290 -5.38 0.73 -21.65
C LEU A 290 -5.70 1.24 -23.06
N HIS A 291 -5.51 0.42 -24.09
CA HIS A 291 -5.85 0.82 -25.47
C HIS A 291 -7.33 1.10 -25.65
N PHE A 292 -8.21 0.32 -25.01
CA PHE A 292 -9.64 0.58 -25.00
C PHE A 292 -9.98 1.93 -24.33
N VAL A 293 -9.32 2.27 -23.22
CA VAL A 293 -9.50 3.56 -22.53
C VAL A 293 -8.90 4.72 -23.32
N MET A 294 -7.75 4.52 -23.97
CA MET A 294 -7.15 5.51 -24.88
C MET A 294 -8.10 5.91 -26.00
N ASP A 295 -8.82 4.96 -26.55
CA ASP A 295 -9.83 5.23 -27.58
C ASP A 295 -11.04 5.97 -26.99
N ALA A 296 -11.45 5.65 -25.76
CA ALA A 296 -12.48 6.40 -25.04
C ALA A 296 -12.03 7.84 -24.79
N CYS A 297 -10.78 8.06 -24.38
CA CYS A 297 -10.20 9.39 -24.17
C CYS A 297 -10.27 10.26 -25.42
N LYS A 298 -9.80 9.75 -26.55
CA LYS A 298 -9.88 10.42 -27.86
C LYS A 298 -11.31 10.75 -28.26
N LYS A 299 -12.24 9.82 -28.01
CA LYS A 299 -13.64 9.94 -28.41
C LYS A 299 -14.41 10.98 -27.56
N PHE A 300 -14.28 10.94 -26.25
CA PHE A 300 -15.11 11.72 -25.31
C PHE A 300 -14.49 13.07 -24.97
N GLU A 301 -13.18 13.13 -24.75
CA GLU A 301 -12.50 14.36 -24.33
C GLU A 301 -11.68 15.04 -25.43
N LYS A 302 -11.42 14.33 -26.54
CA LYS A 302 -10.61 14.80 -27.67
C LYS A 302 -9.19 15.19 -27.28
N ILE A 303 -8.64 14.48 -26.31
CA ILE A 303 -7.29 14.67 -25.78
C ILE A 303 -6.41 13.53 -26.27
N ASP A 304 -5.14 13.80 -26.52
CA ASP A 304 -4.17 12.76 -26.84
C ASP A 304 -3.69 12.07 -25.55
N PRO A 305 -3.91 10.75 -25.39
CA PRO A 305 -3.43 10.00 -24.23
C PRO A 305 -1.92 10.14 -23.98
N ALA A 306 -1.13 10.37 -25.01
CA ALA A 306 0.33 10.59 -24.90
C ALA A 306 0.71 11.84 -24.10
N GLU A 307 -0.24 12.76 -23.86
CA GLU A 307 0.00 13.94 -23.00
C GLU A 307 0.03 13.57 -21.50
N PHE A 308 -0.52 12.40 -21.12
CA PHE A 308 -0.70 11.98 -19.71
C PHE A 308 0.10 10.74 -19.34
N LEU A 309 0.43 9.91 -20.32
CA LEU A 309 1.11 8.64 -20.11
C LEU A 309 2.59 8.73 -20.51
N PRO A 310 3.49 8.03 -19.82
CA PRO A 310 4.85 7.88 -20.28
C PRO A 310 4.89 7.06 -21.58
N ALA A 311 5.78 7.40 -22.48
CA ALA A 311 6.00 6.59 -23.67
C ALA A 311 6.56 5.20 -23.35
N SER A 312 7.26 5.07 -22.23
CA SER A 312 7.75 3.80 -21.71
C SER A 312 7.57 3.77 -20.19
N LEU A 313 7.32 2.59 -19.64
CA LEU A 313 7.23 2.44 -18.19
C LEU A 313 8.55 2.85 -17.53
N PRO A 314 8.47 3.49 -16.35
CA PRO A 314 9.64 3.74 -15.50
C PRO A 314 10.26 2.43 -14.99
N GLU A 315 11.35 2.55 -14.21
CA GLU A 315 11.93 1.40 -13.52
C GLU A 315 10.88 0.74 -12.61
N PRO A 316 10.85 -0.58 -12.55
CA PRO A 316 9.84 -1.31 -11.77
C PRO A 316 10.00 -1.09 -10.27
N ILE A 317 8.91 -1.24 -9.54
CA ILE A 317 8.94 -1.38 -8.08
C ILE A 317 9.83 -2.56 -7.72
N GLU A 318 10.78 -2.34 -6.81
CA GLU A 318 11.71 -3.37 -6.39
C GLU A 318 11.10 -4.23 -5.27
N TYR A 319 10.96 -5.53 -5.53
CA TYR A 319 10.52 -6.50 -4.52
C TYR A 319 11.74 -7.19 -3.90
N ARG A 320 12.32 -6.50 -2.93
CA ARG A 320 13.46 -6.95 -2.12
C ARG A 320 13.36 -6.38 -0.72
N SER A 321 14.26 -6.75 0.18
CA SER A 321 14.34 -6.11 1.50
C SER A 321 14.84 -4.67 1.39
N HIS A 322 14.09 -3.73 1.96
CA HIS A 322 14.45 -2.31 2.02
C HIS A 322 14.89 -1.86 3.42
N ARG A 323 15.25 -2.81 4.30
CA ARG A 323 15.51 -2.50 5.71
C ARG A 323 16.60 -1.46 5.94
N GLU A 324 17.63 -1.38 5.09
CA GLU A 324 18.67 -0.34 5.22
C GLU A 324 18.09 1.06 4.99
N PHE A 325 17.24 1.19 3.97
CA PHE A 325 16.55 2.45 3.70
C PHE A 325 15.58 2.79 4.85
N VAL A 326 14.76 1.84 5.29
CA VAL A 326 13.81 2.04 6.40
C VAL A 326 14.53 2.46 7.68
N ARG A 327 15.64 1.81 8.04
CA ARG A 327 16.46 2.19 9.21
C ARG A 327 17.00 3.61 9.10
N LYS A 328 17.44 4.00 7.90
CA LYS A 328 17.92 5.36 7.66
C LYS A 328 16.79 6.38 7.87
N VAL A 329 15.63 6.15 7.27
CA VAL A 329 14.45 7.01 7.43
C VAL A 329 14.04 7.08 8.90
N LEU A 330 13.95 5.94 9.57
CA LEU A 330 13.61 5.86 10.99
C LEU A 330 14.54 6.71 11.86
N SER A 331 15.85 6.63 11.63
CA SER A 331 16.84 7.40 12.39
C SER A 331 16.77 8.92 12.16
N GLN A 332 16.21 9.37 11.05
CA GLN A 332 16.15 10.78 10.64
C GLN A 332 14.79 11.41 10.86
N GLU A 333 13.70 10.66 10.70
CA GLU A 333 12.36 11.21 10.52
C GLU A 333 11.31 10.70 11.51
N VAL A 334 11.65 9.79 12.43
CA VAL A 334 10.71 9.24 13.42
C VAL A 334 10.04 10.31 14.29
N ASP A 335 10.75 11.40 14.54
CA ASP A 335 10.31 12.52 15.36
C ASP A 335 9.49 13.58 14.58
N LEU A 336 9.22 13.36 13.31
CA LEU A 336 8.36 14.25 12.53
C LEU A 336 6.88 14.09 12.91
N ARG A 337 6.15 15.18 12.79
CA ARG A 337 4.69 15.29 12.95
C ARG A 337 4.11 16.05 11.78
N ALA A 338 2.90 15.73 11.40
CA ALA A 338 2.16 16.50 10.39
C ALA A 338 1.58 17.78 11.00
N ARG A 339 1.64 18.89 10.25
CA ARG A 339 1.00 20.15 10.59
C ARG A 339 0.50 20.84 9.33
N GLY A 340 -0.79 20.72 9.07
CA GLY A 340 -1.34 21.02 7.76
C GLY A 340 -0.58 20.21 6.71
N LYS A 341 -0.23 20.83 5.59
CA LYS A 341 0.47 20.16 4.48
C LYS A 341 1.99 19.99 4.69
N ARG A 342 2.53 20.34 5.85
CA ARG A 342 3.96 20.30 6.17
C ARG A 342 4.27 19.27 7.23
N PHE A 343 5.55 18.92 7.33
CA PHE A 343 6.11 18.13 8.41
C PHE A 343 6.97 19.01 9.32
N ILE A 344 6.82 18.84 10.63
CA ILE A 344 7.54 19.59 11.66
C ILE A 344 8.17 18.59 12.64
N HIS A 345 9.19 19.03 13.37
CA HIS A 345 9.71 18.23 14.48
C HIS A 345 8.71 18.20 15.64
N LYS A 346 8.63 17.09 16.38
CA LYS A 346 7.71 16.90 17.51
C LYS A 346 7.76 18.02 18.55
N ASP A 347 8.95 18.62 18.76
CA ASP A 347 9.14 19.70 19.72
C ASP A 347 8.48 21.02 19.29
N GLU A 348 8.12 21.14 18.02
CA GLU A 348 7.39 22.28 17.47
C GLU A 348 5.86 22.08 17.54
N GLU A 349 5.42 20.89 17.90
CA GLU A 349 4.00 20.59 18.05
C GLU A 349 3.47 21.18 19.37
N GLY A 350 2.68 22.23 19.25
CA GLY A 350 2.14 22.92 20.43
C GLY A 350 1.14 22.03 21.20
N PRO A 351 1.12 22.09 22.54
CA PRO A 351 0.27 21.24 23.38
C PRO A 351 -1.24 21.44 23.12
N ASP A 352 -1.62 22.57 22.55
CA ASP A 352 -3.01 22.92 22.20
C ASP A 352 -3.32 22.76 20.72
N SER A 353 -2.43 22.10 19.93
CA SER A 353 -2.71 21.85 18.51
C SER A 353 -3.94 20.95 18.35
N PRO A 354 -4.68 21.05 17.22
CA PRO A 354 -5.85 20.21 16.98
C PRO A 354 -5.53 18.72 17.08
N SER A 355 -4.42 18.27 16.51
CA SER A 355 -3.99 16.86 16.54
C SER A 355 -3.63 16.39 17.96
N VAL A 356 -2.95 17.23 18.78
CA VAL A 356 -2.67 16.88 20.18
C VAL A 356 -3.98 16.74 20.98
N ARG A 357 -4.93 17.65 20.81
CA ARG A 357 -6.25 17.52 21.47
C ARG A 357 -6.98 16.26 21.05
N TYR A 358 -6.96 15.95 19.76
CA TYR A 358 -7.60 14.75 19.22
C TYR A 358 -6.97 13.48 19.79
N ARG A 359 -5.64 13.37 19.78
CA ARG A 359 -4.91 12.23 20.37
C ARG A 359 -5.21 12.08 21.86
N ASN A 360 -5.19 13.17 22.62
CA ASN A 360 -5.48 13.14 24.05
C ASN A 360 -6.90 12.67 24.34
N GLN A 361 -7.85 12.99 23.48
CA GLN A 361 -9.24 12.49 23.58
C GLN A 361 -9.30 10.98 23.31
N LEU A 362 -8.70 10.50 22.23
CA LEU A 362 -8.71 9.07 21.86
C LEU A 362 -7.97 8.23 22.91
N ASN A 363 -6.79 8.68 23.34
CA ASN A 363 -5.92 7.95 24.25
C ASN A 363 -6.25 8.15 25.74
N GLY A 364 -7.37 8.84 26.05
CA GLY A 364 -7.73 9.19 27.42
C GLY A 364 -7.93 8.01 28.39
N SER A 365 -8.19 6.81 27.84
CA SER A 365 -8.29 5.56 28.61
C SER A 365 -7.10 4.62 28.38
N GLY A 366 -6.03 5.11 27.78
CA GLY A 366 -4.87 4.35 27.31
C GLY A 366 -4.96 4.00 25.83
N SER A 367 -3.83 4.02 25.13
CA SER A 367 -3.72 3.59 23.73
C SER A 367 -3.66 2.07 23.65
N PRO A 368 -4.47 1.42 22.81
CA PRO A 368 -4.40 -0.02 22.59
C PRO A 368 -3.01 -0.50 22.12
N SER A 369 -2.37 0.24 21.23
CA SER A 369 -1.04 -0.07 20.71
C SER A 369 0.03 -0.07 21.81
N GLU A 370 -0.03 0.86 22.75
CA GLU A 370 0.88 0.88 23.90
C GLU A 370 0.60 -0.30 24.87
N ILE A 371 -0.66 -0.63 25.08
CA ILE A 371 -1.06 -1.77 25.92
C ILE A 371 -0.56 -3.09 25.33
N VAL A 372 -0.71 -3.27 24.03
CA VAL A 372 -0.28 -4.50 23.32
C VAL A 372 1.24 -4.63 23.35
N ALA A 373 1.96 -3.55 23.09
CA ALA A 373 3.41 -3.57 23.01
C ALA A 373 4.11 -3.52 24.39
N ALA A 374 3.35 -3.37 25.49
CA ALA A 374 3.94 -3.31 26.83
C ALA A 374 4.74 -4.58 27.15
N GLY A 375 6.05 -4.42 27.24
CA GLY A 375 6.98 -5.52 27.52
C GLY A 375 7.37 -6.39 26.32
N TYR A 376 6.75 -6.17 25.15
CA TYR A 376 7.16 -6.85 23.93
C TYR A 376 8.55 -6.38 23.48
N ARG A 377 9.39 -7.32 23.09
CA ARG A 377 10.69 -7.07 22.46
C ARG A 377 10.94 -8.15 21.45
N TRP A 378 10.98 -7.75 20.19
CA TRP A 378 11.40 -8.65 19.15
C TRP A 378 12.88 -9.03 19.32
N LYS A 379 13.15 -10.31 19.09
CA LYS A 379 14.50 -10.85 19.05
C LYS A 379 14.75 -11.27 17.62
N PRO A 380 15.50 -10.51 16.82
CA PRO A 380 15.82 -10.89 15.47
C PRO A 380 16.50 -12.27 15.44
N GLY A 381 16.28 -13.02 14.37
CA GLY A 381 17.04 -14.24 14.07
C GLY A 381 18.54 -13.94 13.98
N THR A 382 19.35 -14.98 13.95
CA THR A 382 20.80 -14.82 13.96
C THR A 382 21.35 -14.04 12.76
N GLU A 383 20.70 -14.10 11.63
CA GLU A 383 21.02 -13.35 10.44
C GLU A 383 20.71 -11.84 10.51
N LEU A 384 19.95 -11.43 11.51
CA LEU A 384 19.57 -10.01 11.74
C LEU A 384 20.19 -9.44 13.03
N ALA A 385 20.66 -10.29 13.92
CA ALA A 385 20.91 -9.92 15.31
C ALA A 385 22.22 -9.21 15.53
N ASP A 386 23.27 -9.57 14.84
CA ASP A 386 24.57 -9.40 15.43
C ASP A 386 25.43 -8.28 14.85
N ASP A 387 25.10 -7.73 13.69
CA ASP A 387 26.04 -6.91 12.94
C ASP A 387 25.69 -5.44 12.78
N THR A 388 24.59 -4.95 13.35
CA THR A 388 24.24 -3.53 13.21
C THR A 388 24.09 -2.84 14.57
N PRO A 389 25.08 -2.01 14.96
CA PRO A 389 24.99 -1.11 16.13
C PRO A 389 23.70 -0.29 16.14
N ASP A 390 23.17 0.04 14.97
CA ASP A 390 21.99 0.85 14.74
C ASP A 390 20.70 0.23 15.32
N VAL A 391 20.55 -1.11 15.24
CA VAL A 391 19.36 -1.79 15.81
C VAL A 391 19.30 -1.62 17.32
N ARG A 392 20.44 -1.68 18.02
CA ARG A 392 20.50 -1.45 19.47
C ARG A 392 20.20 0.00 19.82
N GLN A 393 20.74 0.95 19.06
CA GLN A 393 20.48 2.37 19.23
C GLN A 393 19.02 2.71 19.00
N LEU A 394 18.38 2.14 17.96
CA LEU A 394 16.96 2.34 17.68
C LEU A 394 16.06 1.75 18.77
N GLN A 395 16.40 0.57 19.29
CA GLN A 395 15.67 -0.03 20.43
C GLN A 395 15.83 0.76 21.73
N GLU A 396 17.02 1.32 21.99
CA GLU A 396 17.26 2.19 23.14
C GLU A 396 16.55 3.53 23.00
N HIS A 397 16.53 4.09 21.79
CA HIS A 397 15.83 5.35 21.50
C HIS A 397 14.32 5.21 21.71
N SER A 398 13.72 4.12 21.22
CA SER A 398 12.29 3.87 21.41
C SER A 398 11.91 3.53 22.87
N ALA A 399 12.82 2.93 23.64
CA ALA A 399 12.60 2.68 25.07
C ALA A 399 12.58 3.98 25.90
N HIS A 400 13.20 5.06 25.41
CA HIS A 400 13.15 6.38 26.01
C HIS A 400 11.94 7.22 25.62
N LEU A 401 11.24 6.85 24.53
CA LEU A 401 10.04 7.53 24.06
C LEU A 401 8.75 6.99 24.69
N GLY A 402 8.81 5.83 25.35
CA GLY A 402 7.68 5.17 26.04
C GLY A 402 7.72 5.30 27.58
N GLY A 403 8.44 6.28 28.09
CA GLY A 403 8.55 6.55 29.52
C GLY A 403 7.87 7.84 29.96
#